data_e9c61bf5acade704a46e48372bd08330
#
_entry.id   e9c61bf5acade704a46e48372bd08330
#
_cell.length_a   1.000
_cell.length_b   1.000
_cell.length_c   1.000
_cell.angle_alpha   90.00
_cell.angle_beta   90.00
_cell.angle_gamma   90.00
#
_symmetry.space_group_name_H-M   'P 1'
#
loop_
_entity.id
_entity.type
_entity.pdbx_description
1 polymer ?
#
loop_
_entity_poly.entity_id
_entity_poly.type
_entity_poly.pdbx_seq_one_letter_code
_entity_poly.pdbx_strand_id
1 'polypeptide(L)'
;AMRSRKRGADGAPVGGTMYCILLGMGKGAAPLAVLFAAFTLLASLGCGNMVQVNTIASAVSEAAKAISPAAASGADTRLLAWITGAVTAAALGAVLLGGAKRVCSASAYVVPVMSALYIGAAVWVILRFSDRLPEVLRMIFSGAFGLRPAVGGAVGFTLSRALRVGMTRGVFSNEAGIGAAPMAYASARCEDPVEQAMMGIFEVFVDTILICTLTALMVLVSGV
;
A
#
# COMPACT_ATOMS: atom_id res chain seq x y z
N ALA A 1 -7.78 5.04 18.40
CA ALA A 1 -7.22 3.70 18.61
C ALA A 1 -6.63 3.57 20.02
N MET A 2 -5.69 4.41 20.43
CA MET A 2 -5.02 4.34 21.73
C MET A 2 -5.99 4.42 22.92
N ARG A 3 -6.97 5.32 22.91
CA ARG A 3 -7.98 5.47 23.97
C ARG A 3 -8.95 4.28 24.08
N SER A 4 -9.15 3.53 23.02
CA SER A 4 -10.03 2.35 22.99
C SER A 4 -9.29 1.02 23.20
N ARG A 5 -8.00 1.08 23.49
CA ARG A 5 -7.14 -0.07 23.73
C ARG A 5 -7.57 -0.79 25.00
N LYS A 6 -7.64 -2.12 24.92
CA LYS A 6 -7.88 -3.02 26.06
C LYS A 6 -6.71 -3.99 26.18
N ARG A 7 -6.59 -4.65 27.31
CA ARG A 7 -5.68 -5.77 27.47
C ARG A 7 -6.40 -7.06 27.08
N GLY A 8 -5.83 -7.81 26.17
CA GLY A 8 -6.30 -9.15 25.81
C GLY A 8 -6.07 -10.17 26.91
N ALA A 9 -6.54 -11.39 26.69
CA ALA A 9 -6.34 -12.50 27.64
C ALA A 9 -4.85 -12.78 27.93
N ASP A 10 -3.98 -12.53 26.94
CA ASP A 10 -2.54 -12.71 27.01
C ASP A 10 -1.79 -11.48 27.57
N GLY A 11 -2.51 -10.49 28.12
CA GLY A 11 -1.95 -9.22 28.60
C GLY A 11 -1.47 -8.28 27.52
N ALA A 12 -1.51 -8.67 26.24
CA ALA A 12 -1.12 -7.85 25.10
C ALA A 12 -2.17 -6.75 24.84
N PRO A 13 -1.74 -5.56 24.40
CA PRO A 13 -2.69 -4.52 24.03
C PRO A 13 -3.45 -4.93 22.77
N VAL A 14 -4.78 -4.92 22.85
CA VAL A 14 -5.69 -5.17 21.73
C VAL A 14 -6.59 -3.96 21.54
N GLY A 15 -6.89 -3.64 20.29
CA GLY A 15 -7.75 -2.51 19.95
C GLY A 15 -8.05 -2.50 18.47
N GLY A 16 -8.55 -1.39 17.98
CA GLY A 16 -8.88 -1.23 16.59
C GLY A 16 -10.24 -0.57 16.43
N THR A 17 -10.69 -0.46 15.18
CA THR A 17 -11.92 0.24 14.82
C THR A 17 -13.15 -0.36 15.52
N MET A 18 -13.24 -1.69 15.66
CA MET A 18 -14.33 -2.34 16.38
C MET A 18 -14.43 -1.89 17.85
N TYR A 19 -13.29 -1.69 18.52
CA TYR A 19 -13.26 -1.17 19.88
C TYR A 19 -13.61 0.32 19.96
N CYS A 20 -13.23 1.09 18.93
CA CYS A 20 -13.62 2.49 18.82
C CYS A 20 -15.14 2.66 18.66
N ILE A 21 -15.77 1.80 17.86
CA ILE A 21 -17.23 1.76 17.69
C ILE A 21 -17.92 1.49 19.03
N LEU A 22 -17.46 0.48 19.77
CA LEU A 22 -18.04 0.11 21.07
C LEU A 22 -17.85 1.23 22.10
N LEU A 23 -16.73 1.93 22.10
CA LEU A 23 -16.45 3.02 23.03
C LEU A 23 -17.25 4.28 22.69
N GLY A 24 -17.35 4.61 21.40
CA GLY A 24 -18.00 5.84 20.93
C GLY A 24 -19.53 5.76 20.90
N MET A 25 -20.08 4.59 20.50
CA MET A 25 -21.51 4.39 20.30
C MET A 25 -22.17 3.57 21.42
N GLY A 26 -21.38 3.04 22.36
CA GLY A 26 -21.88 2.25 23.47
C GLY A 26 -22.19 0.80 23.12
N LYS A 27 -22.70 0.07 24.13
CA LYS A 27 -22.97 -1.38 24.02
C LYS A 27 -24.01 -1.76 22.96
N GLY A 28 -24.94 -0.86 22.62
CA GLY A 28 -25.94 -1.07 21.57
C GLY A 28 -25.35 -1.22 20.17
N ALA A 29 -24.11 -0.72 19.94
CA ALA A 29 -23.41 -0.84 18.68
C ALA A 29 -22.57 -2.14 18.53
N ALA A 30 -22.70 -3.07 19.45
CA ALA A 30 -22.00 -4.36 19.38
C ALA A 30 -22.23 -5.11 18.06
N PRO A 31 -23.45 -5.19 17.47
CA PRO A 31 -23.64 -5.83 16.18
C PRO A 31 -22.85 -5.17 15.05
N LEU A 32 -22.76 -3.82 15.06
CA LEU A 32 -21.99 -3.06 14.08
C LEU A 32 -20.49 -3.34 14.21
N ALA A 33 -19.96 -3.42 15.43
CA ALA A 33 -18.57 -3.74 15.67
C ALA A 33 -18.21 -5.17 15.21
N VAL A 34 -19.10 -6.14 15.43
CA VAL A 34 -18.94 -7.53 14.96
C VAL A 34 -19.00 -7.59 13.43
N LEU A 35 -19.97 -6.91 12.83
CA LEU A 35 -20.13 -6.85 11.37
C LEU A 35 -18.88 -6.22 10.72
N PHE A 36 -18.36 -5.13 11.29
CA PHE A 36 -17.10 -4.52 10.85
C PHE A 36 -15.94 -5.50 10.94
N ALA A 37 -15.79 -6.22 12.06
CA ALA A 37 -14.72 -7.20 12.22
C ALA A 37 -14.82 -8.34 11.20
N ALA A 38 -16.04 -8.84 10.94
CA ALA A 38 -16.28 -9.88 9.93
C ALA A 38 -15.93 -9.40 8.52
N PHE A 39 -16.36 -8.20 8.13
CA PHE A 39 -16.01 -7.63 6.81
C PHE A 39 -14.53 -7.34 6.68
N THR A 40 -13.85 -6.87 7.73
CA THR A 40 -12.40 -6.67 7.72
C THR A 40 -11.66 -7.99 7.53
N LEU A 41 -12.12 -9.06 8.18
CA LEU A 41 -11.57 -10.41 7.99
C LEU A 41 -11.72 -10.87 6.54
N LEU A 42 -12.90 -10.73 5.96
CA LEU A 42 -13.15 -11.08 4.54
C LEU A 42 -12.32 -10.21 3.58
N ALA A 43 -12.24 -8.92 3.83
CA ALA A 43 -11.46 -7.98 3.03
C ALA A 43 -9.96 -8.32 3.05
N SER A 44 -9.42 -8.76 4.19
CA SER A 44 -8.00 -9.12 4.32
C SER A 44 -7.61 -10.32 3.44
N LEU A 45 -8.55 -11.24 3.16
CA LEU A 45 -8.31 -12.37 2.27
C LEU A 45 -8.10 -11.93 0.81
N GLY A 46 -8.86 -10.92 0.36
CA GLY A 46 -8.77 -10.41 -1.03
C GLY A 46 -7.75 -9.29 -1.19
N CYS A 47 -7.99 -8.16 -0.53
CA CYS A 47 -7.20 -6.94 -0.74
C CYS A 47 -5.81 -7.01 -0.09
N GLY A 48 -5.66 -7.76 1.01
CA GLY A 48 -4.42 -7.78 1.77
C GLY A 48 -3.30 -8.63 1.14
N ASN A 49 -3.63 -9.71 0.45
CA ASN A 49 -2.63 -10.68 0.00
C ASN A 49 -2.63 -10.93 -1.51
N MET A 50 -3.81 -11.07 -2.13
CA MET A 50 -3.91 -11.52 -3.52
C MET A 50 -3.28 -10.53 -4.50
N VAL A 51 -3.50 -9.23 -4.28
CA VAL A 51 -2.95 -8.16 -5.15
C VAL A 51 -1.43 -8.13 -5.06
N GLN A 52 -0.87 -8.21 -3.85
CA GLN A 52 0.58 -8.16 -3.61
C GLN A 52 1.28 -9.38 -4.23
N VAL A 53 0.77 -10.59 -3.98
CA VAL A 53 1.35 -11.82 -4.54
C VAL A 53 1.28 -11.81 -6.06
N ASN A 54 0.17 -11.35 -6.66
CA ASN A 54 0.06 -11.21 -8.11
C ASN A 54 1.08 -10.21 -8.67
N THR A 55 1.30 -9.09 -7.98
CA THR A 55 2.30 -8.08 -8.38
C THR A 55 3.72 -8.65 -8.30
N ILE A 56 4.05 -9.39 -7.24
CA ILE A 56 5.34 -10.06 -7.09
C ILE A 56 5.54 -11.08 -8.22
N ALA A 57 4.54 -11.93 -8.49
CA ALA A 57 4.63 -12.94 -9.55
C ALA A 57 4.80 -12.29 -10.93
N SER A 58 4.09 -11.18 -11.19
CA SER A 58 4.24 -10.42 -12.44
C SER A 58 5.64 -9.81 -12.57
N ALA A 59 6.16 -9.18 -11.50
CA ALA A 59 7.49 -8.58 -11.51
C ALA A 59 8.60 -9.63 -11.73
N VAL A 60 8.49 -10.78 -11.07
CA VAL A 60 9.43 -11.91 -11.28
C VAL A 60 9.36 -12.43 -12.70
N SER A 61 8.15 -12.55 -13.25
CA SER A 61 7.92 -12.99 -14.63
C SER A 61 8.54 -12.02 -15.64
N GLU A 62 8.36 -10.72 -15.47
CA GLU A 62 8.95 -9.70 -16.34
C GLU A 62 10.48 -9.68 -16.23
N ALA A 63 11.02 -9.79 -15.02
CA ALA A 63 12.47 -9.89 -14.81
C ALA A 63 13.04 -11.14 -15.50
N ALA A 64 12.38 -12.28 -15.41
CA ALA A 64 12.80 -13.52 -16.07
C ALA A 64 12.81 -13.38 -17.59
N LYS A 65 11.79 -12.75 -18.17
CA LYS A 65 11.74 -12.45 -19.63
C LYS A 65 12.87 -11.53 -20.07
N ALA A 66 13.22 -10.55 -19.25
CA ALA A 66 14.33 -9.62 -19.55
C ALA A 66 15.70 -10.32 -19.55
N ILE A 67 15.89 -11.32 -18.68
CA ILE A 67 17.14 -12.08 -18.57
C ILE A 67 17.21 -13.19 -19.63
N SER A 68 16.13 -13.89 -19.87
CA SER A 68 16.06 -15.00 -20.83
C SER A 68 14.78 -14.94 -21.65
N PRO A 69 14.85 -14.42 -22.88
CA PRO A 69 13.68 -14.38 -23.78
C PRO A 69 13.11 -15.77 -24.11
N ALA A 70 13.93 -16.82 -24.00
CA ALA A 70 13.50 -18.22 -24.18
C ALA A 70 12.55 -18.70 -23.07
N ALA A 71 12.63 -18.15 -21.85
CA ALA A 71 11.72 -18.41 -20.74
C ALA A 71 10.35 -17.71 -20.88
N ALA A 72 10.12 -17.04 -22.01
CA ALA A 72 8.86 -16.32 -22.29
C ALA A 72 7.73 -17.23 -22.78
N SER A 73 7.92 -18.55 -22.86
CA SER A 73 6.84 -19.48 -23.21
C SER A 73 5.75 -19.46 -22.13
N GLY A 74 4.48 -19.50 -22.55
CA GLY A 74 3.36 -19.38 -21.62
C GLY A 74 3.31 -20.46 -20.52
N ALA A 75 3.93 -21.62 -20.75
CA ALA A 75 4.05 -22.70 -19.78
C ALA A 75 5.07 -22.35 -18.68
N ASP A 76 6.22 -21.78 -19.05
CA ASP A 76 7.29 -21.41 -18.13
C ASP A 76 6.90 -20.24 -17.24
N THR A 77 6.21 -19.24 -17.78
CA THR A 77 5.64 -18.13 -17.01
C THR A 77 4.62 -18.60 -15.97
N ARG A 78 3.80 -19.58 -16.29
CA ARG A 78 2.82 -20.16 -15.38
C ARG A 78 3.49 -20.93 -14.24
N LEU A 79 4.49 -21.75 -14.58
CA LEU A 79 5.28 -22.49 -13.59
C LEU A 79 6.02 -21.51 -12.65
N LEU A 80 6.64 -20.47 -13.20
CA LEU A 80 7.33 -19.44 -12.43
C LEU A 80 6.38 -18.72 -11.46
N ALA A 81 5.15 -18.41 -11.89
CA ALA A 81 4.15 -17.82 -11.02
C ALA A 81 3.77 -18.75 -9.85
N TRP A 82 3.61 -20.06 -10.10
CA TRP A 82 3.35 -21.03 -9.04
C TRP A 82 4.51 -21.17 -8.05
N ILE A 83 5.75 -21.22 -8.55
CA ILE A 83 6.96 -21.27 -7.71
C ILE A 83 7.05 -20.01 -6.86
N THR A 84 6.89 -18.84 -7.47
CA THR A 84 6.91 -17.54 -6.76
C THR A 84 5.84 -17.48 -5.68
N GLY A 85 4.62 -17.94 -6.01
CA GLY A 85 3.52 -18.01 -5.03
C GLY A 85 3.83 -18.95 -3.87
N ALA A 86 4.37 -20.13 -4.14
CA ALA A 86 4.73 -21.11 -3.12
C ALA A 86 5.86 -20.59 -2.20
N VAL A 87 6.90 -19.99 -2.78
CA VAL A 87 8.02 -19.39 -2.01
C VAL A 87 7.51 -18.24 -1.14
N THR A 88 6.67 -17.37 -1.70
CA THR A 88 6.07 -16.25 -0.95
C THR A 88 5.20 -16.76 0.18
N ALA A 89 4.37 -17.77 -0.06
CA ALA A 89 3.51 -18.37 0.96
C ALA A 89 4.34 -19.02 2.09
N ALA A 90 5.43 -19.74 1.74
CA ALA A 90 6.32 -20.33 2.73
C ALA A 90 7.03 -19.28 3.58
N ALA A 91 7.55 -18.21 2.95
CA ALA A 91 8.21 -17.11 3.64
C ALA A 91 7.24 -16.38 4.59
N LEU A 92 6.04 -16.04 4.12
CA LEU A 92 5.00 -15.42 4.95
C LEU A 92 4.56 -16.34 6.08
N GLY A 93 4.35 -17.64 5.80
CA GLY A 93 4.00 -18.64 6.80
C GLY A 93 5.04 -18.73 7.92
N ALA A 94 6.32 -18.74 7.57
CA ALA A 94 7.42 -18.76 8.52
C ALA A 94 7.44 -17.53 9.45
N VAL A 95 7.07 -16.34 8.91
CA VAL A 95 6.97 -15.11 9.71
C VAL A 95 5.73 -15.13 10.58
N LEU A 96 4.56 -15.51 10.03
CA LEU A 96 3.27 -15.51 10.72
C LEU A 96 3.21 -16.50 11.88
N LEU A 97 3.85 -17.68 11.74
CA LEU A 97 3.95 -18.68 12.83
C LEU A 97 4.66 -18.13 14.07
N GLY A 98 5.47 -17.08 13.92
CA GLY A 98 6.10 -16.39 15.05
C GLY A 98 5.23 -15.32 15.72
N GLY A 99 3.99 -15.15 15.29
CA GLY A 99 3.03 -14.19 15.83
C GLY A 99 3.35 -12.73 15.54
N ALA A 100 2.53 -11.83 16.10
CA ALA A 100 2.61 -10.40 15.84
C ALA A 100 3.99 -9.77 16.11
N LYS A 101 4.69 -10.20 17.15
CA LYS A 101 6.04 -9.72 17.47
C LYS A 101 7.04 -9.98 16.34
N ARG A 102 6.96 -11.18 15.75
CA ARG A 102 7.87 -11.55 14.64
C ARG A 102 7.54 -10.83 13.37
N VAL A 103 6.25 -10.62 13.09
CA VAL A 103 5.79 -9.79 11.97
C VAL A 103 6.32 -8.36 12.10
N CYS A 104 6.13 -7.72 13.26
CA CYS A 104 6.65 -6.36 13.50
C CYS A 104 8.17 -6.29 13.38
N SER A 105 8.90 -7.29 13.93
CA SER A 105 10.35 -7.32 13.83
C SER A 105 10.83 -7.51 12.39
N ALA A 106 10.23 -8.41 11.63
CA ALA A 106 10.55 -8.59 10.21
C ALA A 106 10.30 -7.33 9.40
N SER A 107 9.13 -6.69 9.60
CA SER A 107 8.78 -5.44 8.93
C SER A 107 9.74 -4.31 9.27
N ALA A 108 10.19 -4.21 10.52
CA ALA A 108 11.13 -3.18 10.98
C ALA A 108 12.48 -3.21 10.23
N TYR A 109 12.89 -4.37 9.72
CA TYR A 109 14.11 -4.50 8.91
C TYR A 109 13.82 -4.43 7.41
N VAL A 110 12.79 -5.12 6.95
CA VAL A 110 12.49 -5.24 5.51
C VAL A 110 12.01 -3.92 4.93
N VAL A 111 11.12 -3.21 5.63
CA VAL A 111 10.52 -1.98 5.10
C VAL A 111 11.54 -0.86 4.88
N PRO A 112 12.45 -0.51 5.81
CA PRO A 112 13.46 0.51 5.55
C PRO A 112 14.39 0.17 4.39
N VAL A 113 14.82 -1.10 4.28
CA VAL A 113 15.68 -1.56 3.19
C VAL A 113 14.96 -1.44 1.85
N MET A 114 13.72 -1.93 1.78
CA MET A 114 12.88 -1.83 0.59
C MET A 114 12.65 -0.37 0.18
N SER A 115 12.31 0.49 1.14
CA SER A 115 12.07 1.92 0.87
C SER A 115 13.35 2.63 0.40
N ALA A 116 14.49 2.33 1.00
CA ALA A 116 15.78 2.91 0.58
C ALA A 116 16.15 2.48 -0.84
N LEU A 117 16.00 1.20 -1.17
CA LEU A 117 16.24 0.68 -2.53
C LEU A 117 15.28 1.32 -3.55
N TYR A 118 13.99 1.44 -3.20
CA TYR A 118 13.00 2.05 -4.08
C TYR A 118 13.29 3.54 -4.32
N ILE A 119 13.54 4.30 -3.26
CA ILE A 119 13.88 5.73 -3.35
C ILE A 119 15.17 5.91 -4.15
N GLY A 120 16.18 5.09 -3.88
CA GLY A 120 17.46 5.12 -4.61
C GLY A 120 17.28 4.85 -6.11
N ALA A 121 16.51 3.83 -6.46
CA ALA A 121 16.20 3.51 -7.85
C ALA A 121 15.37 4.63 -8.53
N ALA A 122 14.36 5.16 -7.85
CA ALA A 122 13.53 6.25 -8.38
C ALA A 122 14.35 7.52 -8.64
N VAL A 123 15.18 7.91 -7.67
CA VAL A 123 16.08 9.07 -7.81
C VAL A 123 17.10 8.82 -8.94
N TRP A 124 17.66 7.63 -9.03
CA TRP A 124 18.59 7.30 -10.11
C TRP A 124 17.95 7.41 -11.50
N VAL A 125 16.72 6.91 -11.67
CA VAL A 125 15.98 7.05 -12.93
C VAL A 125 15.70 8.52 -13.24
N ILE A 126 15.23 9.30 -12.26
CA ILE A 126 14.96 10.73 -12.44
C ILE A 126 16.23 11.48 -12.86
N LEU A 127 17.36 11.20 -12.21
CA LEU A 127 18.65 11.82 -12.56
C LEU A 127 19.12 11.40 -13.96
N ARG A 128 18.91 10.13 -14.33
CA ARG A 128 19.30 9.61 -15.66
C ARG A 128 18.55 10.28 -16.81
N PHE A 129 17.31 10.71 -16.55
CA PHE A 129 16.43 11.38 -17.52
C PHE A 129 16.13 12.84 -17.12
N SER A 130 17.05 13.48 -16.41
CA SER A 130 16.87 14.84 -15.89
C SER A 130 16.54 15.89 -16.96
N ASP A 131 17.02 15.69 -18.20
CA ASP A 131 16.73 16.57 -19.34
C ASP A 131 15.22 16.68 -19.65
N ARG A 132 14.45 15.64 -19.34
CA ARG A 132 13.00 15.63 -19.55
C ARG A 132 12.20 16.20 -18.37
N LEU A 133 12.85 16.40 -17.24
CA LEU A 133 12.17 16.84 -16.00
C LEU A 133 11.44 18.19 -16.16
N PRO A 134 12.02 19.23 -16.80
CA PRO A 134 11.32 20.50 -17.00
C PRO A 134 10.07 20.36 -17.87
N GLU A 135 10.13 19.52 -18.92
CA GLU A 135 9.00 19.25 -19.79
C GLU A 135 7.88 18.51 -19.05
N VAL A 136 8.23 17.50 -18.27
CA VAL A 136 7.29 16.73 -17.43
C VAL A 136 6.59 17.64 -16.43
N LEU A 137 7.33 18.49 -15.71
CA LEU A 137 6.74 19.45 -14.79
C LEU A 137 5.79 20.41 -15.52
N ARG A 138 6.20 20.96 -16.67
CA ARG A 138 5.33 21.80 -17.49
C ARG A 138 4.06 21.07 -17.91
N MET A 139 4.18 19.81 -18.31
CA MET A 139 3.04 18.95 -18.69
C MET A 139 2.08 18.73 -17.52
N ILE A 140 2.60 18.46 -16.30
CA ILE A 140 1.78 18.31 -15.09
C ILE A 140 1.02 19.61 -14.80
N PHE A 141 1.72 20.77 -14.74
CA PHE A 141 1.09 22.05 -14.43
C PHE A 141 0.12 22.50 -15.54
N SER A 142 0.47 22.33 -16.82
CA SER A 142 -0.42 22.67 -17.92
C SER A 142 -1.65 21.75 -17.97
N GLY A 143 -1.50 20.48 -17.59
CA GLY A 143 -2.61 19.53 -17.48
C GLY A 143 -3.55 19.84 -16.31
N ALA A 144 -2.99 20.27 -15.16
CA ALA A 144 -3.77 20.59 -13.98
C ALA A 144 -4.53 21.92 -14.09
N PHE A 145 -3.89 22.95 -14.68
CA PHE A 145 -4.40 24.31 -14.70
C PHE A 145 -4.75 24.81 -16.12
N GLY A 146 -4.38 24.06 -17.15
CA GLY A 146 -4.66 24.41 -18.54
C GLY A 146 -6.14 24.21 -18.87
N LEU A 147 -6.82 25.32 -19.17
CA LEU A 147 -8.15 25.34 -19.78
C LEU A 147 -8.06 24.90 -21.24
N ARG A 148 -7.60 23.69 -21.53
CA ARG A 148 -7.84 23.13 -22.85
C ARG A 148 -9.30 22.73 -22.91
N PRO A 149 -10.13 23.34 -23.79
CA PRO A 149 -11.51 22.91 -23.94
C PRO A 149 -11.49 21.41 -24.23
N ALA A 150 -12.22 20.66 -23.44
CA ALA A 150 -12.40 19.23 -23.64
C ALA A 150 -13.10 19.07 -24.99
N VAL A 151 -12.32 18.83 -26.04
CA VAL A 151 -12.85 18.49 -27.35
C VAL A 151 -13.48 17.12 -27.27
N GLY A 152 -14.79 17.09 -27.04
CA GLY A 152 -15.64 15.91 -27.12
C GLY A 152 -15.45 14.88 -26.00
N GLY A 153 -16.44 14.03 -25.81
CA GLY A 153 -16.57 13.03 -24.73
C GLY A 153 -15.35 12.15 -24.40
N ALA A 154 -14.35 12.06 -25.27
CA ALA A 154 -13.10 11.31 -25.04
C ALA A 154 -12.26 11.88 -23.90
N VAL A 155 -12.16 13.21 -23.76
CA VAL A 155 -11.38 13.83 -22.66
C VAL A 155 -12.11 13.73 -21.32
N GLY A 156 -13.43 13.87 -21.30
CA GLY A 156 -14.24 13.65 -20.13
C GLY A 156 -14.14 12.20 -19.63
N PHE A 157 -14.10 11.24 -20.55
CA PHE A 157 -13.91 9.83 -20.23
C PHE A 157 -12.51 9.58 -19.61
N THR A 158 -11.46 10.16 -20.20
CA THR A 158 -10.07 10.01 -19.70
C THR A 158 -9.89 10.64 -18.33
N LEU A 159 -10.44 11.83 -18.10
CA LEU A 159 -10.40 12.51 -16.80
C LEU A 159 -11.18 11.72 -15.75
N SER A 160 -12.38 11.26 -16.06
CA SER A 160 -13.18 10.44 -15.16
C SER A 160 -12.46 9.13 -14.79
N ARG A 161 -11.81 8.49 -15.76
CA ARG A 161 -11.03 7.28 -15.54
C ARG A 161 -9.79 7.57 -14.68
N ALA A 162 -9.06 8.65 -14.94
CA ALA A 162 -7.90 9.07 -14.17
C ALA A 162 -8.27 9.37 -12.70
N LEU A 163 -9.37 10.13 -12.48
CA LEU A 163 -9.88 10.39 -11.13
C LEU A 163 -10.28 9.10 -10.42
N ARG A 164 -11.05 8.22 -11.09
CA ARG A 164 -11.46 6.94 -10.51
C ARG A 164 -10.26 6.09 -10.10
N VAL A 165 -9.29 5.90 -11.01
CA VAL A 165 -8.10 5.09 -10.74
C VAL A 165 -7.25 5.75 -9.66
N GLY A 166 -7.02 7.06 -9.73
CA GLY A 166 -6.24 7.81 -8.75
C GLY A 166 -6.86 7.74 -7.36
N MET A 167 -8.16 7.98 -7.23
CA MET A 167 -8.86 7.85 -5.94
C MET A 167 -8.80 6.43 -5.39
N THR A 168 -9.06 5.42 -6.23
CA THR A 168 -8.99 4.02 -5.82
C THR A 168 -7.60 3.65 -5.32
N ARG A 169 -6.56 4.09 -6.02
CA ARG A 169 -5.17 3.80 -5.62
C ARG A 169 -4.76 4.56 -4.36
N GLY A 170 -5.16 5.82 -4.20
CA GLY A 170 -4.91 6.60 -2.98
C GLY A 170 -5.61 6.01 -1.75
N VAL A 171 -6.87 5.61 -1.88
CA VAL A 171 -7.61 4.91 -0.81
C VAL A 171 -6.93 3.59 -0.46
N PHE A 172 -6.44 2.85 -1.45
CA PHE A 172 -5.78 1.56 -1.25
C PHE A 172 -4.40 1.73 -0.58
N SER A 173 -3.59 2.71 -1.00
CA SER A 173 -2.25 2.96 -0.44
C SER A 173 -2.31 3.38 1.03
N ASN A 174 -3.24 4.26 1.37
CA ASN A 174 -3.41 4.78 2.74
C ASN A 174 -4.35 3.94 3.60
N GLU A 175 -4.86 2.81 3.08
CA GLU A 175 -5.89 1.98 3.75
C GLU A 175 -7.08 2.81 4.28
N ALA A 176 -7.39 3.92 3.59
CA ALA A 176 -8.41 4.87 4.02
C ALA A 176 -9.80 4.22 4.05
N GLY A 177 -10.44 4.27 5.22
CA GLY A 177 -11.75 3.67 5.43
C GLY A 177 -11.76 2.17 5.73
N ILE A 178 -10.66 1.45 5.53
CA ILE A 178 -10.56 0.00 5.84
C ILE A 178 -10.46 -0.24 7.35
N GLY A 179 -9.87 0.72 8.09
CA GLY A 179 -9.74 0.64 9.54
C GLY A 179 -8.63 -0.29 10.04
N ALA A 180 -7.68 -0.66 9.17
CA ALA A 180 -6.53 -1.49 9.53
C ALA A 180 -5.49 -0.71 10.35
N ALA A 181 -5.21 0.55 10.00
CA ALA A 181 -4.27 1.40 10.73
C ALA A 181 -4.61 1.54 12.23
N PRO A 182 -5.87 1.75 12.66
CA PRO A 182 -6.20 1.73 14.09
C PRO A 182 -5.91 0.42 14.81
N MET A 183 -5.94 -0.72 14.12
CA MET A 183 -5.56 -2.01 14.71
C MET A 183 -4.04 -2.10 14.94
N ALA A 184 -3.25 -1.67 13.95
CA ALA A 184 -1.80 -1.59 14.08
C ALA A 184 -1.38 -0.63 15.18
N TYR A 185 -1.95 0.57 15.23
CA TYR A 185 -1.66 1.59 16.24
C TYR A 185 -2.07 1.16 17.65
N ALA A 186 -3.11 0.33 17.79
CA ALA A 186 -3.50 -0.19 19.09
C ALA A 186 -2.45 -1.13 19.69
N SER A 187 -1.69 -1.83 18.86
CA SER A 187 -0.61 -2.73 19.28
C SER A 187 0.75 -2.03 19.46
N ALA A 188 0.86 -0.75 19.12
CA ALA A 188 2.09 0.02 19.28
C ALA A 188 2.47 0.16 20.76
N ARG A 189 3.78 0.14 21.05
CA ARG A 189 4.35 0.31 22.40
C ARG A 189 4.50 1.80 22.77
N CYS A 190 3.58 2.63 22.34
CA CYS A 190 3.54 4.04 22.68
C CYS A 190 2.52 4.26 23.83
N GLU A 191 2.87 5.08 24.80
CA GLU A 191 1.99 5.40 25.94
C GLU A 191 1.20 6.69 25.66
N ASP A 192 1.82 7.63 24.93
CA ASP A 192 1.18 8.89 24.60
C ASP A 192 0.40 8.81 23.27
N PRO A 193 -0.92 9.07 23.29
CA PRO A 193 -1.73 9.14 22.11
C PRO A 193 -1.28 10.20 21.09
N VAL A 194 -0.64 11.29 21.55
CA VAL A 194 -0.17 12.37 20.68
C VAL A 194 1.04 11.92 19.88
N GLU A 195 1.99 11.23 20.53
CA GLU A 195 3.17 10.67 19.86
C GLU A 195 2.75 9.70 18.76
N GLN A 196 1.79 8.81 19.03
CA GLN A 196 1.26 7.90 18.02
C GLN A 196 0.56 8.64 16.87
N ALA A 197 -0.14 9.72 17.16
CA ALA A 197 -0.79 10.53 16.12
C ALA A 197 0.25 11.22 15.22
N MET A 198 1.33 11.72 15.78
CA MET A 198 2.45 12.32 15.03
C MET A 198 3.11 11.31 14.11
N MET A 199 3.32 10.07 14.58
CA MET A 199 3.85 8.99 13.76
C MET A 199 2.91 8.66 12.58
N GLY A 200 1.59 8.64 12.82
CA GLY A 200 0.61 8.44 11.74
C GLY A 200 0.60 9.57 10.69
N ILE A 201 0.79 10.82 11.10
CA ILE A 201 0.94 11.95 10.17
C ILE A 201 2.20 11.78 9.34
N PHE A 202 3.32 11.43 9.97
CA PHE A 202 4.59 11.21 9.29
C PHE A 202 4.52 10.06 8.28
N GLU A 203 3.88 8.95 8.66
CA GLU A 203 3.65 7.80 7.78
C GLU A 203 2.91 8.20 6.49
N VAL A 204 1.76 8.88 6.64
CA VAL A 204 0.96 9.34 5.50
C VAL A 204 1.71 10.36 4.66
N PHE A 205 2.47 11.26 5.27
CA PHE A 205 3.29 12.22 4.54
C PHE A 205 4.36 11.54 3.68
N VAL A 206 5.09 10.58 4.25
CA VAL A 206 6.14 9.85 3.52
C VAL A 206 5.52 9.04 2.37
N ASP A 207 4.45 8.29 2.62
CA ASP A 207 3.80 7.49 1.60
C ASP A 207 3.20 8.36 0.48
N THR A 208 2.38 9.33 0.84
CA THR A 208 1.58 10.08 -0.14
C THR A 208 2.36 11.20 -0.81
N ILE A 209 3.15 11.97 -0.06
CA ILE A 209 3.86 13.10 -0.65
C ILE A 209 5.19 12.67 -1.24
N LEU A 210 5.98 11.88 -0.52
CA LEU A 210 7.32 11.53 -0.97
C LEU A 210 7.30 10.38 -1.98
N ILE A 211 6.78 9.22 -1.59
CA ILE A 211 6.83 8.00 -2.43
C ILE A 211 5.97 8.15 -3.68
N CYS A 212 4.72 8.63 -3.56
CA CYS A 212 3.84 8.79 -4.72
C CYS A 212 4.36 9.85 -5.69
N THR A 213 4.95 10.96 -5.21
CA THR A 213 5.54 11.98 -6.09
C THR A 213 6.75 11.43 -6.83
N LEU A 214 7.66 10.73 -6.14
CA LEU A 214 8.81 10.09 -6.77
C LEU A 214 8.37 9.07 -7.82
N THR A 215 7.36 8.26 -7.52
CA THR A 215 6.80 7.28 -8.46
C THR A 215 6.23 7.97 -9.70
N ALA A 216 5.42 9.00 -9.51
CA ALA A 216 4.81 9.73 -10.62
C ALA A 216 5.88 10.38 -11.51
N LEU A 217 6.87 11.03 -10.92
CA LEU A 217 7.97 11.64 -11.67
C LEU A 217 8.79 10.57 -12.41
N MET A 218 9.14 9.46 -11.75
CA MET A 218 9.90 8.37 -12.36
C MET A 218 9.18 7.82 -13.60
N VAL A 219 7.89 7.55 -13.50
CA VAL A 219 7.08 7.01 -14.61
C VAL A 219 6.98 8.03 -15.75
N LEU A 220 6.69 9.29 -15.45
CA LEU A 220 6.52 10.34 -16.47
C LEU A 220 7.84 10.66 -17.18
N VAL A 221 8.96 10.70 -16.46
CA VAL A 221 10.28 11.00 -17.02
C VAL A 221 10.81 9.83 -17.85
N SER A 222 10.54 8.58 -17.46
CA SER A 222 10.94 7.39 -18.24
C SER A 222 10.15 7.23 -19.52
N GLY A 223 8.94 7.75 -19.59
CA GLY A 223 8.08 7.68 -20.78
C GLY A 223 7.45 6.30 -21.01
N VAL A 224 7.38 5.48 -19.93
CA VAL A 224 6.76 4.14 -19.92
C VAL A 224 5.27 4.22 -19.64
#